data_bf8f6c291e22ccf1035d8ca167f581c3
#
_entry.id   bf8f6c291e22ccf1035d8ca167f581c3
#
_cell.length_a   1.000
_cell.length_b   1.000
_cell.length_c   1.000
_cell.angle_alpha   90.00
_cell.angle_beta   90.00
_cell.angle_gamma   90.00
#
_symmetry.space_group_name_H-M   'P 1'
#
loop_
_entity.id
_entity.type
_entity.pdbx_description
1 polymer ?
#
loop_
_entity_poly.entity_id
_entity_poly.type
_entity_poly.pdbx_seq_one_letter_code
_entity_poly.pdbx_strand_id
1 'polypeptide(L)'
;MTQGQLPPIRGTQWRPQSPLEFVNSLPADAAKGELLRFAAERHDGHLQLVGAVWDFVHRDETSFNGDEWHEFSNRFIDALKQGLTGRMKVGGLTEGEIIPRRDSQMHLERRADRFLIDITLCLRRLAYYMSIPNKMRMEWQRMMTRTRNLDTHLKEIFTVGMDTPDGGKFGGKGFRSTWQEACVAVATALKRNPTNEPGSPYDGDYVAPMIRDIGLCMAMGDTPADLMTAQMGKIESVMNGGIEGAGGRDLHVGCFHRGVLPPTAPLPIASVTMTGMALSSWKKGEERFHVACIGEGSSSSGEWWEALNLAATRGLPISYILQNNQIALDTPPVNQSNVELWADKAIAMGMPSWTIDGSDPASWHSSVACAREFSLSGGGPTLIHVETMRGCGHAHHHDDLYLGAVSGTPP
;
A
#
# COMPACT_ATOMS: atom_id res chain seq x y z
N MET A 1 23.60 -14.50 16.52
CA MET A 1 24.45 -13.84 15.49
C MET A 1 25.73 -13.39 16.18
N THR A 2 26.87 -13.69 15.61
CA THR A 2 28.17 -13.21 16.10
C THR A 2 28.26 -11.71 15.92
N GLN A 3 28.91 -11.00 16.85
CA GLN A 3 29.11 -9.54 16.73
C GLN A 3 29.71 -9.20 15.35
N GLY A 4 29.16 -8.22 14.67
CA GLY A 4 29.64 -7.73 13.37
C GLY A 4 28.92 -8.29 12.14
N GLN A 5 28.15 -9.37 12.22
CA GLN A 5 27.39 -9.86 11.08
C GLN A 5 26.16 -8.99 10.80
N LEU A 6 26.04 -8.55 9.56
CA LEU A 6 24.79 -7.93 9.10
C LEU A 6 23.66 -8.98 9.09
N PRO A 7 22.43 -8.59 9.43
CA PRO A 7 21.30 -9.48 9.29
C PRO A 7 21.18 -9.91 7.82
N PRO A 8 20.73 -11.16 7.55
CA PRO A 8 20.50 -11.60 6.19
C PRO A 8 19.48 -10.70 5.51
N ILE A 9 19.67 -10.46 4.21
CA ILE A 9 18.65 -9.78 3.41
C ILE A 9 17.48 -10.75 3.27
N ARG A 10 16.31 -10.35 3.77
CA ARG A 10 15.11 -11.17 3.67
C ARG A 10 14.65 -11.22 2.22
N GLY A 11 14.08 -12.35 1.83
CA GLY A 11 13.53 -12.53 0.49
C GLY A 11 14.55 -12.92 -0.59
N THR A 12 15.86 -13.05 -0.30
CA THR A 12 16.87 -13.45 -1.31
C THR A 12 16.57 -14.82 -1.94
N GLN A 13 15.93 -15.70 -1.19
CA GLN A 13 15.51 -17.03 -1.67
C GLN A 13 14.03 -17.07 -2.07
N TRP A 14 13.31 -15.96 -1.94
CA TRP A 14 11.92 -15.91 -2.33
C TRP A 14 11.74 -16.16 -3.82
N ARG A 15 10.80 -16.99 -4.14
CA ARG A 15 10.34 -17.26 -5.50
C ARG A 15 8.82 -17.24 -5.50
N PRO A 16 8.17 -16.72 -6.54
CA PRO A 16 6.72 -16.84 -6.71
C PRO A 16 6.30 -18.31 -6.57
N GLN A 17 5.32 -18.57 -5.71
CA GLN A 17 4.97 -19.94 -5.32
C GLN A 17 4.22 -20.71 -6.39
N SER A 18 3.48 -20.03 -7.26
CA SER A 18 2.69 -20.65 -8.31
C SER A 18 2.52 -19.74 -9.53
N PRO A 19 2.41 -20.28 -10.75
CA PRO A 19 1.92 -19.53 -11.88
C PRO A 19 0.52 -18.97 -11.56
N LEU A 20 0.25 -17.75 -12.01
CA LEU A 20 -1.08 -17.13 -11.95
C LEU A 20 -1.80 -17.44 -13.25
N GLU A 21 -3.08 -17.69 -13.16
CA GLU A 21 -3.93 -17.78 -14.35
C GLU A 21 -4.16 -16.36 -14.90
N PHE A 22 -3.70 -16.11 -16.11
CA PHE A 22 -3.87 -14.83 -16.76
C PHE A 22 -5.20 -14.81 -17.53
N VAL A 23 -5.95 -13.76 -17.29
CA VAL A 23 -7.19 -13.47 -18.01
C VAL A 23 -7.07 -12.28 -18.96
N ASN A 24 -5.93 -11.59 -18.89
CA ASN A 24 -5.57 -10.48 -19.75
C ASN A 24 -4.14 -10.67 -20.28
N SER A 25 -3.86 -10.16 -21.46
CA SER A 25 -2.50 -10.03 -21.97
C SER A 25 -1.89 -8.68 -21.61
N LEU A 26 -0.58 -8.64 -21.50
CA LEU A 26 0.18 -7.39 -21.34
C LEU A 26 1.03 -7.16 -22.57
N PRO A 27 0.89 -6.02 -23.29
CA PRO A 27 1.79 -5.66 -24.36
C PRO A 27 3.25 -5.66 -23.89
N ALA A 28 4.14 -6.20 -24.70
CA ALA A 28 5.57 -6.30 -24.35
C ALA A 28 6.20 -4.94 -24.05
N ASP A 29 5.86 -3.92 -24.84
CA ASP A 29 6.35 -2.55 -24.64
C ASP A 29 5.87 -1.97 -23.31
N ALA A 30 4.64 -2.25 -22.89
CA ALA A 30 4.13 -1.81 -21.60
C ALA A 30 4.87 -2.49 -20.44
N ALA A 31 5.14 -3.80 -20.55
CA ALA A 31 5.94 -4.53 -19.58
C ALA A 31 7.37 -4.02 -19.48
N LYS A 32 8.02 -3.79 -20.63
CA LYS A 32 9.36 -3.17 -20.70
C LYS A 32 9.37 -1.80 -20.06
N GLY A 33 8.40 -0.96 -20.43
CA GLY A 33 8.25 0.39 -19.89
C GLY A 33 8.15 0.41 -18.38
N GLU A 34 7.34 -0.48 -17.78
CA GLU A 34 7.18 -0.57 -16.32
C GLU A 34 8.46 -1.04 -15.62
N LEU A 35 9.17 -2.04 -16.19
CA LEU A 35 10.46 -2.49 -15.66
C LEU A 35 11.53 -1.41 -15.71
N LEU A 36 11.61 -0.66 -16.81
CA LEU A 36 12.57 0.44 -16.96
C LEU A 36 12.22 1.61 -16.04
N ARG A 37 10.94 1.98 -15.92
CA ARG A 37 10.47 2.99 -14.98
C ARG A 37 10.86 2.62 -13.56
N PHE A 38 10.55 1.40 -13.14
CA PHE A 38 10.88 0.90 -11.81
C PHE A 38 12.40 0.90 -11.56
N ALA A 39 13.21 0.47 -12.54
CA ALA A 39 14.66 0.50 -12.42
C ALA A 39 15.19 1.94 -12.33
N ALA A 40 14.65 2.88 -13.09
CA ALA A 40 15.03 4.28 -13.02
C ALA A 40 14.72 4.91 -11.66
N GLU A 41 13.55 4.60 -11.09
CA GLU A 41 13.11 5.12 -9.81
C GLU A 41 13.88 4.53 -8.62
N ARG A 42 14.29 3.26 -8.68
CA ARG A 42 14.80 2.52 -7.53
C ARG A 42 16.25 2.06 -7.64
N HIS A 43 16.73 1.89 -8.85
CA HIS A 43 18.03 1.26 -9.15
C HIS A 43 18.64 1.87 -10.41
N ASP A 44 18.73 3.18 -10.48
CA ASP A 44 19.19 3.95 -11.67
C ASP A 44 20.53 3.45 -12.21
N GLY A 45 21.48 3.10 -11.36
CA GLY A 45 22.77 2.49 -11.73
C GLY A 45 22.65 1.15 -12.47
N HIS A 46 21.47 0.52 -12.46
CA HIS A 46 21.20 -0.75 -13.16
C HIS A 46 20.24 -0.60 -14.36
N LEU A 47 19.78 0.61 -14.65
CA LEU A 47 18.81 0.87 -15.73
C LEU A 47 19.27 0.30 -17.08
N GLN A 48 20.53 0.56 -17.47
CA GLN A 48 21.08 0.04 -18.72
C GLN A 48 21.17 -1.49 -18.74
N LEU A 49 21.48 -2.11 -17.59
CA LEU A 49 21.51 -3.56 -17.50
C LEU A 49 20.10 -4.16 -17.69
N VAL A 50 19.08 -3.57 -17.07
CA VAL A 50 17.68 -4.00 -17.24
C VAL A 50 17.27 -3.93 -18.72
N GLY A 51 17.57 -2.83 -19.40
CA GLY A 51 17.28 -2.67 -20.83
C GLY A 51 18.01 -3.67 -21.72
N ALA A 52 19.32 -3.85 -21.51
CA ALA A 52 20.12 -4.81 -22.29
C ALA A 52 19.68 -6.27 -22.07
N VAL A 53 19.34 -6.63 -20.83
CA VAL A 53 18.82 -7.98 -20.54
C VAL A 53 17.43 -8.18 -21.12
N TRP A 54 16.58 -7.16 -21.13
CA TRP A 54 15.29 -7.24 -21.82
C TRP A 54 15.51 -7.57 -23.31
N ASP A 55 16.32 -6.79 -23.99
CA ASP A 55 16.57 -6.96 -25.43
C ASP A 55 17.24 -8.31 -25.77
N PHE A 56 17.99 -8.87 -24.84
CA PHE A 56 18.60 -10.20 -24.97
C PHE A 56 17.61 -11.35 -24.75
N VAL A 57 16.67 -11.20 -23.82
CA VAL A 57 15.76 -12.29 -23.42
C VAL A 57 14.46 -12.29 -24.21
N HIS A 58 14.00 -11.11 -24.64
CA HIS A 58 12.76 -10.92 -25.39
C HIS A 58 12.88 -11.52 -26.80
N ARG A 59 11.87 -12.29 -27.21
CA ARG A 59 11.83 -13.05 -28.48
C ARG A 59 10.69 -12.59 -29.38
N ASP A 60 10.65 -11.32 -29.70
CA ASP A 60 9.65 -10.71 -30.61
C ASP A 60 8.17 -10.96 -30.21
N GLU A 61 7.89 -11.33 -28.96
CA GLU A 61 6.53 -11.39 -28.45
C GLU A 61 5.89 -10.00 -28.45
N THR A 62 4.73 -9.85 -29.05
CA THR A 62 3.99 -8.57 -29.03
C THR A 62 3.24 -8.38 -27.71
N SER A 63 2.89 -9.48 -27.05
CA SER A 63 2.24 -9.51 -25.74
C SER A 63 2.52 -10.82 -25.04
N PHE A 64 2.36 -10.85 -23.72
CA PHE A 64 2.56 -12.03 -22.87
C PHE A 64 1.22 -12.61 -22.40
N ASN A 65 1.10 -13.93 -22.45
CA ASN A 65 0.13 -14.73 -21.68
C ASN A 65 0.80 -15.32 -20.43
N GLY A 66 0.07 -16.15 -19.64
CA GLY A 66 0.53 -16.66 -18.36
C GLY A 66 1.81 -17.48 -18.40
N ASP A 67 1.86 -18.45 -19.28
CA ASP A 67 3.00 -19.38 -19.36
C ASP A 67 4.22 -18.67 -19.95
N GLU A 68 4.03 -17.89 -21.00
CA GLU A 68 5.06 -17.08 -21.64
C GLU A 68 5.67 -16.08 -20.67
N TRP A 69 4.85 -15.39 -19.87
CA TRP A 69 5.32 -14.45 -18.85
C TRP A 69 6.15 -15.13 -17.76
N HIS A 70 5.71 -16.32 -17.31
CA HIS A 70 6.43 -17.06 -16.29
C HIS A 70 7.81 -17.51 -16.82
N GLU A 71 7.85 -18.06 -18.03
CA GLU A 71 9.11 -18.45 -18.68
C GLU A 71 10.02 -17.25 -18.92
N PHE A 72 9.47 -16.15 -19.45
CA PHE A 72 10.21 -14.91 -19.64
C PHE A 72 10.80 -14.39 -18.34
N SER A 73 9.99 -14.30 -17.27
CA SER A 73 10.44 -13.81 -15.97
C SER A 73 11.61 -14.61 -15.40
N ASN A 74 11.59 -15.94 -15.51
CA ASN A 74 12.67 -16.78 -15.05
C ASN A 74 13.96 -16.55 -15.86
N ARG A 75 13.87 -16.54 -17.19
CA ARG A 75 15.01 -16.24 -18.08
C ARG A 75 15.58 -14.85 -17.81
N PHE A 76 14.72 -13.87 -17.60
CA PHE A 76 15.10 -12.50 -17.31
C PHE A 76 15.89 -12.37 -16.01
N ILE A 77 15.39 -12.96 -14.92
CA ILE A 77 16.10 -12.96 -13.63
C ILE A 77 17.43 -13.69 -13.71
N ASP A 78 17.49 -14.81 -14.41
CA ASP A 78 18.76 -15.57 -14.55
C ASP A 78 19.79 -14.80 -15.39
N ALA A 79 19.37 -14.13 -16.46
CA ALA A 79 20.24 -13.26 -17.25
C ALA A 79 20.73 -12.05 -16.46
N LEU A 80 19.86 -11.43 -15.62
CA LEU A 80 20.26 -10.36 -14.72
C LEU A 80 21.33 -10.82 -13.72
N LYS A 81 21.18 -11.99 -13.11
CA LYS A 81 22.20 -12.56 -12.20
C LYS A 81 23.54 -12.72 -12.88
N GLN A 82 23.55 -13.23 -14.13
CA GLN A 82 24.78 -13.38 -14.91
C GLN A 82 25.42 -12.02 -15.20
N GLY A 83 24.61 -11.04 -15.61
CA GLY A 83 25.09 -9.69 -15.88
C GLY A 83 25.66 -8.97 -14.64
N LEU A 84 25.07 -9.20 -13.47
CA LEU A 84 25.57 -8.67 -12.20
C LEU A 84 26.90 -9.31 -11.78
N THR A 85 27.06 -10.62 -11.95
CA THR A 85 28.28 -11.34 -11.54
C THR A 85 29.52 -10.77 -12.23
N GLY A 86 29.42 -10.37 -13.49
CA GLY A 86 30.51 -9.71 -14.23
C GLY A 86 30.84 -8.28 -13.72
N ARG A 87 29.87 -7.58 -13.18
CA ARG A 87 29.99 -6.19 -12.71
C ARG A 87 30.42 -6.07 -11.25
N MET A 88 30.19 -7.10 -10.45
CA MET A 88 30.56 -7.12 -9.02
C MET A 88 32.04 -7.40 -8.77
N LYS A 89 32.81 -7.83 -9.77
CA LYS A 89 34.25 -7.96 -9.68
C LYS A 89 34.91 -6.62 -10.01
N VAL A 90 34.96 -5.73 -9.07
CA VAL A 90 35.68 -4.46 -9.24
C VAL A 90 37.16 -4.72 -8.91
N GLY A 91 37.97 -4.96 -9.94
CA GLY A 91 39.42 -5.04 -9.77
C GLY A 91 39.95 -3.71 -9.22
N GLY A 92 40.72 -3.77 -8.14
CA GLY A 92 41.39 -2.61 -7.54
C GLY A 92 40.67 -1.97 -6.35
N LEU A 93 39.51 -2.44 -5.92
CA LEU A 93 39.03 -2.14 -4.59
C LEU A 93 39.95 -2.86 -3.60
N THR A 94 40.76 -2.11 -2.86
CA THR A 94 41.38 -2.64 -1.63
C THR A 94 40.24 -3.04 -0.71
N GLU A 95 40.29 -4.24 -0.17
CA GLU A 95 39.39 -4.74 0.86
C GLU A 95 39.51 -3.83 2.10
N GLY A 96 38.84 -2.68 2.02
CA GLY A 96 38.71 -1.76 3.14
C GLY A 96 37.66 -2.30 4.09
N GLU A 97 38.07 -3.07 5.07
CA GLU A 97 37.21 -3.47 6.16
C GLU A 97 36.94 -2.24 7.05
N ILE A 98 35.75 -1.63 6.89
CA ILE A 98 35.35 -0.45 7.69
C ILE A 98 35.16 -0.84 9.15
N ILE A 99 34.60 -2.02 9.38
CA ILE A 99 34.49 -2.70 10.68
C ILE A 99 34.65 -4.19 10.46
N PRO A 100 35.08 -4.98 11.49
CA PRO A 100 35.29 -6.41 11.32
C PRO A 100 34.10 -7.09 10.60
N ARG A 101 34.41 -7.82 9.52
CA ARG A 101 33.46 -8.57 8.68
C ARG A 101 32.50 -7.71 7.87
N ARG A 102 32.85 -6.49 7.55
CA ARG A 102 32.09 -5.58 6.68
C ARG A 102 33.02 -4.92 5.67
N ASP A 103 33.19 -5.57 4.55
CA ASP A 103 33.96 -5.08 3.43
C ASP A 103 33.10 -4.51 2.29
N SER A 104 33.73 -3.84 1.35
CA SER A 104 33.06 -3.24 0.20
C SER A 104 32.44 -4.26 -0.72
N GLN A 105 33.04 -5.46 -0.87
CA GLN A 105 32.53 -6.54 -1.71
C GLN A 105 31.20 -7.05 -1.16
N MET A 106 31.11 -7.30 0.15
CA MET A 106 29.86 -7.71 0.80
C MET A 106 28.74 -6.68 0.61
N HIS A 107 29.04 -5.39 0.66
CA HIS A 107 28.04 -4.35 0.41
C HIS A 107 27.53 -4.37 -1.03
N LEU A 108 28.41 -4.61 -2.02
CA LEU A 108 28.01 -4.73 -3.42
C LEU A 108 27.11 -5.96 -3.63
N GLU A 109 27.47 -7.11 -3.07
CA GLU A 109 26.67 -8.33 -3.13
C GLU A 109 25.26 -8.12 -2.54
N ARG A 110 25.19 -7.48 -1.38
CA ARG A 110 23.90 -7.15 -0.74
C ARG A 110 23.04 -6.20 -1.57
N ARG A 111 23.65 -5.23 -2.25
CA ARG A 111 22.92 -4.34 -3.17
C ARG A 111 22.39 -5.09 -4.38
N ALA A 112 23.19 -6.00 -4.93
CA ALA A 112 22.77 -6.85 -6.05
C ALA A 112 21.61 -7.77 -5.64
N ASP A 113 21.67 -8.37 -4.45
CA ASP A 113 20.57 -9.18 -3.91
C ASP A 113 19.27 -8.39 -3.77
N ARG A 114 19.34 -7.16 -3.24
CA ARG A 114 18.18 -6.27 -3.13
C ARG A 114 17.60 -5.93 -4.49
N PHE A 115 18.45 -5.58 -5.45
CA PHE A 115 18.03 -5.30 -6.81
C PHE A 115 17.29 -6.49 -7.44
N LEU A 116 17.81 -7.70 -7.28
CA LEU A 116 17.16 -8.91 -7.81
C LEU A 116 15.80 -9.18 -7.14
N ILE A 117 15.69 -8.98 -5.83
CA ILE A 117 14.41 -9.08 -5.11
C ILE A 117 13.40 -8.07 -5.68
N ASP A 118 13.81 -6.83 -5.80
CA ASP A 118 12.94 -5.74 -6.22
C ASP A 118 12.46 -5.93 -7.67
N ILE A 119 13.32 -6.36 -8.57
CA ILE A 119 12.93 -6.71 -9.95
C ILE A 119 12.01 -7.94 -9.98
N THR A 120 12.27 -8.94 -9.15
CA THR A 120 11.39 -10.13 -9.05
C THR A 120 9.99 -9.72 -8.57
N LEU A 121 9.90 -8.80 -7.61
CA LEU A 121 8.64 -8.24 -7.14
C LEU A 121 7.94 -7.41 -8.24
N CYS A 122 8.69 -6.65 -9.05
CA CYS A 122 8.14 -5.91 -10.17
C CYS A 122 7.50 -6.86 -11.19
N LEU A 123 8.21 -7.92 -11.61
CA LEU A 123 7.68 -8.93 -12.53
C LEU A 123 6.44 -9.64 -11.95
N ARG A 124 6.43 -9.91 -10.63
CA ARG A 124 5.29 -10.55 -9.97
C ARG A 124 4.07 -9.65 -9.88
N ARG A 125 4.25 -8.34 -9.66
CA ARG A 125 3.15 -7.36 -9.71
C ARG A 125 2.51 -7.31 -11.10
N LEU A 126 3.30 -7.34 -12.16
CA LEU A 126 2.79 -7.43 -13.54
C LEU A 126 2.01 -8.72 -13.77
N ALA A 127 2.46 -9.84 -13.22
CA ALA A 127 1.71 -11.10 -13.26
C ALA A 127 0.34 -10.98 -12.57
N TYR A 128 0.30 -10.39 -11.37
CA TYR A 128 -0.98 -10.11 -10.69
C TYR A 128 -1.88 -9.18 -11.49
N TYR A 129 -1.32 -8.14 -12.10
CA TYR A 129 -2.07 -7.20 -12.96
C TYR A 129 -2.78 -7.91 -14.12
N MET A 130 -2.09 -8.85 -14.77
CA MET A 130 -2.65 -9.66 -15.86
C MET A 130 -3.68 -10.69 -15.38
N SER A 131 -3.62 -11.10 -14.13
CA SER A 131 -4.54 -12.10 -13.55
C SER A 131 -5.89 -11.52 -13.09
N ILE A 132 -6.10 -10.20 -13.16
CA ILE A 132 -7.30 -9.53 -12.66
C ILE A 132 -8.50 -9.77 -13.59
N PRO A 133 -9.54 -10.49 -13.14
CA PRO A 133 -10.69 -10.76 -13.99
C PRO A 133 -11.60 -9.54 -14.16
N ASN A 134 -12.26 -9.45 -15.30
CA ASN A 134 -13.18 -8.34 -15.61
C ASN A 134 -14.29 -8.18 -14.56
N LYS A 135 -14.77 -9.28 -13.96
CA LYS A 135 -15.74 -9.23 -12.86
C LYS A 135 -15.23 -8.40 -11.68
N MET A 136 -13.96 -8.54 -11.33
CA MET A 136 -13.34 -7.78 -10.25
C MET A 136 -13.22 -6.29 -10.60
N ARG A 137 -12.85 -5.97 -11.85
CA ARG A 137 -12.82 -4.59 -12.36
C ARG A 137 -14.18 -3.91 -12.27
N MET A 138 -15.25 -4.64 -12.65
CA MET A 138 -16.62 -4.14 -12.54
C MET A 138 -17.07 -3.93 -11.08
N GLU A 139 -16.61 -4.77 -10.17
CA GLU A 139 -16.89 -4.60 -8.74
C GLU A 139 -16.19 -3.35 -8.19
N TRP A 140 -14.93 -3.13 -8.53
CA TRP A 140 -14.24 -1.89 -8.16
C TRP A 140 -14.97 -0.65 -8.70
N GLN A 141 -15.36 -0.66 -9.96
CA GLN A 141 -16.10 0.45 -10.54
C GLN A 141 -17.38 0.76 -9.76
N ARG A 142 -18.14 -0.26 -9.37
CA ARG A 142 -19.35 -0.09 -8.55
C ARG A 142 -19.02 0.47 -7.17
N MET A 143 -17.96 -0.03 -6.55
CA MET A 143 -17.54 0.41 -5.21
C MET A 143 -17.00 1.85 -5.22
N MET A 144 -16.19 2.21 -6.22
CA MET A 144 -15.72 3.57 -6.42
C MET A 144 -16.89 4.55 -6.62
N THR A 145 -17.88 4.17 -7.43
CA THR A 145 -19.10 4.96 -7.63
C THR A 145 -19.89 5.14 -6.33
N ARG A 146 -20.02 4.06 -5.54
CA ARG A 146 -20.66 4.15 -4.22
C ARG A 146 -19.91 5.06 -3.26
N THR A 147 -18.59 4.98 -3.26
CA THR A 147 -17.71 5.84 -2.45
C THR A 147 -17.92 7.31 -2.81
N ARG A 148 -17.91 7.65 -4.10
CA ARG A 148 -18.14 9.00 -4.59
C ARG A 148 -19.53 9.52 -4.21
N ASN A 149 -20.56 8.70 -4.35
CA ASN A 149 -21.91 9.09 -3.98
C ASN A 149 -22.05 9.34 -2.47
N LEU A 150 -21.47 8.44 -1.65
CA LEU A 150 -21.47 8.64 -0.19
C LEU A 150 -20.71 9.90 0.21
N ASP A 151 -19.52 10.13 -0.38
CA ASP A 151 -18.72 11.33 -0.13
C ASP A 151 -19.48 12.62 -0.47
N THR A 152 -20.26 12.62 -1.56
CA THR A 152 -21.11 13.74 -1.97
C THR A 152 -22.25 13.97 -0.98
N HIS A 153 -22.94 12.93 -0.55
CA HIS A 153 -24.00 13.05 0.47
C HIS A 153 -23.47 13.53 1.82
N LEU A 154 -22.31 13.02 2.25
CA LEU A 154 -21.69 13.50 3.48
C LEU A 154 -21.31 14.98 3.37
N LYS A 155 -20.83 15.44 2.22
CA LYS A 155 -20.60 16.86 1.97
C LYS A 155 -21.88 17.67 2.17
N GLU A 156 -22.98 17.28 1.55
CA GLU A 156 -24.26 17.97 1.68
C GLU A 156 -24.71 18.05 3.15
N ILE A 157 -24.67 16.93 3.87
CA ILE A 157 -25.06 16.87 5.28
C ILE A 157 -24.19 17.80 6.14
N PHE A 158 -22.87 17.81 5.93
CA PHE A 158 -21.95 18.58 6.77
C PHE A 158 -21.80 20.04 6.38
N THR A 159 -22.18 20.45 5.16
CA THR A 159 -22.14 21.86 4.72
C THR A 159 -23.48 22.54 4.87
N VAL A 160 -24.59 21.92 4.51
CA VAL A 160 -25.94 22.45 4.60
C VAL A 160 -26.53 22.25 6.01
N GLY A 161 -26.07 21.20 6.68
CA GLY A 161 -26.64 20.72 7.93
C GLY A 161 -27.88 19.85 7.70
N MET A 162 -28.15 18.97 8.64
CA MET A 162 -29.34 18.13 8.67
C MET A 162 -30.18 18.55 9.88
N ASP A 163 -31.48 18.76 9.68
CA ASP A 163 -32.37 19.10 10.78
C ASP A 163 -32.44 17.94 11.79
N THR A 164 -32.31 18.27 13.06
CA THR A 164 -32.44 17.33 14.16
C THR A 164 -33.88 17.36 14.72
N PRO A 165 -34.39 16.29 15.34
CA PRO A 165 -35.76 16.22 15.85
C PRO A 165 -36.10 17.32 16.89
N ASP A 166 -35.08 17.86 17.55
CA ASP A 166 -35.21 18.95 18.53
C ASP A 166 -35.19 20.38 17.91
N GLY A 167 -35.22 20.47 16.58
CA GLY A 167 -35.24 21.71 15.83
C GLY A 167 -33.87 22.37 15.65
N GLY A 168 -32.80 21.72 16.04
CA GLY A 168 -31.43 22.16 15.75
C GLY A 168 -30.93 21.68 14.38
N LYS A 169 -29.69 22.00 14.08
CA LYS A 169 -28.98 21.44 12.91
C LYS A 169 -27.80 20.59 13.35
N PHE A 170 -27.71 19.43 12.78
CA PHE A 170 -26.51 18.61 12.94
C PHE A 170 -25.37 19.19 12.09
N GLY A 171 -24.32 19.63 12.77
CA GLY A 171 -23.07 20.08 12.16
C GLY A 171 -21.98 19.10 12.52
N GLY A 172 -21.73 18.11 11.67
CA GLY A 172 -20.67 17.15 11.85
C GLY A 172 -19.37 17.58 11.19
N LYS A 173 -18.35 16.72 11.32
CA LYS A 173 -17.08 16.84 10.62
C LYS A 173 -16.75 15.51 9.96
N GLY A 174 -16.51 15.54 8.67
CA GLY A 174 -16.07 14.35 7.92
C GLY A 174 -14.95 14.72 6.95
N PHE A 175 -14.27 13.71 6.45
CA PHE A 175 -13.15 13.88 5.53
C PHE A 175 -13.54 13.41 4.14
N ARG A 176 -13.01 14.09 3.13
CA ARG A 176 -13.34 13.86 1.73
C ARG A 176 -12.47 12.75 1.14
N SER A 177 -13.10 11.95 0.26
CA SER A 177 -12.45 10.82 -0.46
C SER A 177 -12.29 11.08 -1.96
N THR A 178 -12.77 12.22 -2.45
CA THR A 178 -12.80 12.53 -3.89
C THR A 178 -11.41 12.35 -4.54
N TRP A 179 -11.35 11.56 -5.61
CA TRP A 179 -10.20 11.11 -6.39
C TRP A 179 -9.26 10.12 -5.69
N GLN A 180 -9.66 9.59 -4.54
CA GLN A 180 -8.90 8.55 -3.82
C GLN A 180 -9.70 7.24 -3.68
N GLU A 181 -10.75 7.06 -4.49
CA GLU A 181 -11.65 5.92 -4.39
C GLU A 181 -11.03 4.59 -4.83
N ALA A 182 -9.94 4.60 -5.61
CA ALA A 182 -9.30 3.38 -6.11
C ALA A 182 -8.74 2.48 -4.99
N CYS A 183 -8.57 3.01 -3.77
CA CYS A 183 -8.18 2.23 -2.58
C CYS A 183 -9.12 1.04 -2.28
N VAL A 184 -10.35 1.04 -2.82
CA VAL A 184 -11.30 -0.10 -2.72
C VAL A 184 -10.68 -1.42 -3.18
N ALA A 185 -9.73 -1.36 -4.12
CA ALA A 185 -9.09 -2.54 -4.68
C ALA A 185 -8.17 -3.28 -3.69
N VAL A 186 -7.70 -2.63 -2.63
CA VAL A 186 -6.92 -3.26 -1.55
C VAL A 186 -7.66 -4.45 -0.97
N ALA A 187 -8.96 -4.30 -0.68
CA ALA A 187 -9.77 -5.33 -0.06
C ALA A 187 -9.83 -6.64 -0.86
N THR A 188 -9.72 -6.57 -2.19
CA THR A 188 -9.76 -7.77 -3.05
C THR A 188 -8.43 -8.54 -3.08
N ALA A 189 -7.36 -7.95 -2.59
CA ALA A 189 -6.05 -8.59 -2.43
C ALA A 189 -5.86 -9.24 -1.06
N LEU A 190 -6.80 -9.05 -0.13
CA LEU A 190 -6.74 -9.55 1.23
C LEU A 190 -7.59 -10.82 1.39
N LYS A 191 -7.15 -11.72 2.28
CA LYS A 191 -8.00 -12.80 2.79
C LYS A 191 -9.08 -12.17 3.68
N ARG A 192 -10.32 -12.21 3.23
CA ARG A 192 -11.47 -11.69 3.99
C ARG A 192 -12.35 -12.85 4.40
N ASN A 193 -12.63 -12.94 5.68
CA ASN A 193 -13.59 -13.90 6.22
C ASN A 193 -14.49 -13.16 7.24
N PRO A 194 -15.35 -12.23 6.76
CA PRO A 194 -16.21 -11.49 7.66
C PRO A 194 -17.21 -12.43 8.31
N THR A 195 -17.24 -12.46 9.64
CA THR A 195 -18.27 -13.12 10.39
C THR A 195 -19.31 -12.09 10.82
N ASN A 196 -20.57 -12.37 10.61
CA ASN A 196 -21.68 -11.55 11.09
C ASN A 196 -22.13 -11.99 12.49
N GLU A 197 -21.48 -12.98 13.07
CA GLU A 197 -21.81 -13.51 14.40
C GLU A 197 -21.00 -12.75 15.45
N PRO A 198 -21.67 -12.01 16.35
CA PRO A 198 -21.00 -11.34 17.47
C PRO A 198 -20.19 -12.34 18.29
N GLY A 199 -18.91 -12.01 18.53
CA GLY A 199 -18.00 -12.85 19.32
C GLY A 199 -17.24 -13.92 18.55
N SER A 200 -17.54 -14.15 17.27
CA SER A 200 -16.72 -15.02 16.42
C SER A 200 -15.37 -14.37 16.12
N PRO A 201 -14.25 -15.10 16.23
CA PRO A 201 -12.94 -14.56 15.88
C PRO A 201 -12.87 -14.30 14.36
N TYR A 202 -12.39 -13.11 14.00
CA TYR A 202 -12.11 -12.81 12.60
C TYR A 202 -10.87 -13.59 12.14
N ASP A 203 -11.02 -14.38 11.08
CA ASP A 203 -9.93 -15.19 10.48
C ASP A 203 -9.53 -14.65 9.10
N GLY A 204 -9.21 -13.38 9.00
CA GLY A 204 -8.75 -12.73 7.78
C GLY A 204 -7.57 -11.82 8.05
N ASP A 205 -7.14 -11.15 6.98
CA ASP A 205 -6.12 -10.11 7.05
C ASP A 205 -6.71 -8.81 7.62
N TYR A 206 -5.88 -8.00 8.27
CA TYR A 206 -6.30 -6.72 8.84
C TYR A 206 -5.81 -5.54 8.01
N VAL A 207 -6.65 -4.50 7.94
CA VAL A 207 -6.28 -3.21 7.36
C VAL A 207 -6.57 -2.07 8.33
N ALA A 208 -5.64 -1.11 8.43
CA ALA A 208 -5.84 0.18 9.06
C ALA A 208 -5.96 1.24 7.94
N PRO A 209 -7.17 1.63 7.53
CA PRO A 209 -7.38 2.66 6.51
C PRO A 209 -7.03 4.04 7.06
N MET A 210 -6.82 5.02 6.19
CA MET A 210 -6.91 6.41 6.59
C MET A 210 -8.37 6.81 6.84
N ILE A 211 -8.58 7.89 7.57
CA ILE A 211 -9.93 8.40 7.87
C ILE A 211 -10.73 8.73 6.60
N ARG A 212 -10.05 9.07 5.50
CA ARG A 212 -10.67 9.36 4.20
C ARG A 212 -10.90 8.12 3.33
N ASP A 213 -10.38 6.95 3.70
CA ASP A 213 -10.49 5.72 2.92
C ASP A 213 -11.84 5.01 3.16
N ILE A 214 -12.94 5.78 3.15
CA ILE A 214 -14.29 5.24 3.37
C ILE A 214 -14.65 4.16 2.35
N GLY A 215 -14.12 4.26 1.13
CA GLY A 215 -14.28 3.24 0.10
C GLY A 215 -13.63 1.91 0.49
N LEU A 216 -12.47 1.95 1.11
CA LEU A 216 -11.78 0.75 1.61
C LEU A 216 -12.57 0.11 2.77
N CYS A 217 -13.11 0.90 3.69
CA CYS A 217 -13.99 0.41 4.75
C CYS A 217 -15.20 -0.33 4.16
N MET A 218 -15.88 0.28 3.16
CA MET A 218 -17.00 -0.38 2.47
C MET A 218 -16.58 -1.65 1.72
N ALA A 219 -15.42 -1.64 1.09
CA ALA A 219 -14.89 -2.81 0.39
C ALA A 219 -14.53 -3.95 1.36
N MET A 220 -14.19 -3.63 2.61
CA MET A 220 -14.00 -4.61 3.69
C MET A 220 -15.33 -5.12 4.27
N GLY A 221 -16.45 -4.48 3.99
CA GLY A 221 -17.78 -4.95 4.37
C GLY A 221 -18.63 -3.96 5.17
N ASP A 222 -18.15 -2.75 5.43
CA ASP A 222 -18.97 -1.71 6.04
C ASP A 222 -20.04 -1.23 5.06
N THR A 223 -21.20 -0.89 5.59
CA THR A 223 -22.27 -0.29 4.81
C THR A 223 -22.16 1.24 4.81
N PRO A 224 -22.77 1.94 3.84
CA PRO A 224 -22.88 3.40 3.93
C PRO A 224 -23.53 3.88 5.24
N ALA A 225 -24.47 3.13 5.79
CA ALA A 225 -25.10 3.43 7.08
C ALA A 225 -24.11 3.34 8.25
N ASP A 226 -23.22 2.33 8.27
CA ASP A 226 -22.18 2.21 9.30
C ASP A 226 -21.28 3.46 9.31
N LEU A 227 -20.88 3.91 8.12
CA LEU A 227 -20.02 5.08 7.96
C LEU A 227 -20.76 6.39 8.35
N MET A 228 -22.00 6.54 7.91
CA MET A 228 -22.79 7.73 8.23
C MET A 228 -23.13 7.81 9.73
N THR A 229 -23.56 6.71 10.33
CA THR A 229 -23.95 6.68 11.75
C THR A 229 -22.76 6.98 12.65
N ALA A 230 -21.55 6.52 12.30
CA ALA A 230 -20.34 6.85 13.02
C ALA A 230 -20.02 8.36 12.96
N GLN A 231 -20.02 8.94 11.77
CA GLN A 231 -19.74 10.37 11.59
C GLN A 231 -20.82 11.28 12.20
N MET A 232 -22.04 10.80 12.29
CA MET A 232 -23.18 11.49 12.92
C MET A 232 -23.30 11.22 14.43
N GLY A 233 -22.42 10.43 15.03
CA GLY A 233 -22.44 10.11 16.45
C GLY A 233 -23.69 9.36 16.90
N LYS A 234 -24.29 8.53 16.02
CA LYS A 234 -25.52 7.78 16.32
C LYS A 234 -25.27 6.58 17.22
N ILE A 235 -26.29 6.20 17.98
CA ILE A 235 -26.23 5.05 18.90
C ILE A 235 -26.04 3.73 18.15
N GLU A 236 -26.53 3.63 16.92
CA GLU A 236 -26.40 2.46 16.04
C GLU A 236 -25.02 2.35 15.39
N SER A 237 -24.13 3.30 15.65
CA SER A 237 -22.79 3.28 15.10
C SER A 237 -22.02 2.04 15.54
N VAL A 238 -21.28 1.44 14.60
CA VAL A 238 -20.30 0.36 14.88
C VAL A 238 -19.24 0.78 15.89
N MET A 239 -19.04 2.09 16.08
CA MET A 239 -18.10 2.66 17.06
C MET A 239 -18.69 2.82 18.45
N ASN A 240 -19.96 2.45 18.66
CA ASN A 240 -20.59 2.51 19.98
C ASN A 240 -20.04 1.46 20.96
N GLY A 241 -19.45 0.38 20.46
CA GLY A 241 -18.86 -0.67 21.29
C GLY A 241 -19.88 -1.47 22.11
N GLY A 242 -21.16 -1.45 21.72
CA GLY A 242 -22.25 -2.15 22.41
C GLY A 242 -22.68 -1.52 23.72
N ILE A 243 -22.26 -0.29 24.02
CA ILE A 243 -22.68 0.42 25.24
C ILE A 243 -24.06 1.02 25.02
N GLU A 244 -25.03 0.47 25.69
CA GLU A 244 -26.42 0.93 25.63
C GLU A 244 -26.53 2.39 26.13
N GLY A 245 -27.29 3.20 25.38
CA GLY A 245 -27.52 4.62 25.69
C GLY A 245 -26.35 5.57 25.37
N ALA A 246 -25.21 5.07 24.90
CA ALA A 246 -24.12 5.92 24.41
C ALA A 246 -24.24 6.14 22.90
N GLY A 247 -24.12 7.37 22.43
CA GLY A 247 -23.99 7.65 21.00
C GLY A 247 -22.68 7.13 20.40
N GLY A 248 -22.53 7.15 19.10
CA GLY A 248 -21.26 6.81 18.41
C GLY A 248 -20.11 7.62 19.00
N ARG A 249 -19.06 6.95 19.41
CA ARG A 249 -17.96 7.57 20.18
C ARG A 249 -16.95 8.28 19.32
N ASP A 250 -16.80 7.83 18.08
CA ASP A 250 -15.79 8.34 17.18
C ASP A 250 -16.29 8.30 15.75
N LEU A 251 -15.86 9.29 14.98
CA LEU A 251 -16.07 9.37 13.53
C LEU A 251 -15.06 8.50 12.73
N HIS A 252 -14.05 7.97 13.39
CA HIS A 252 -13.02 7.12 12.80
C HIS A 252 -13.51 5.68 12.74
N VAL A 253 -14.14 5.32 11.63
CA VAL A 253 -14.83 4.04 11.48
C VAL A 253 -13.85 2.86 11.41
N GLY A 254 -14.16 1.81 12.15
CA GLY A 254 -13.48 0.54 12.08
C GLY A 254 -14.32 -0.58 12.70
N CYS A 255 -14.09 -1.79 12.23
CA CYS A 255 -14.79 -2.97 12.71
C CYS A 255 -13.85 -4.18 12.70
N PHE A 256 -13.43 -4.65 13.86
CA PHE A 256 -12.52 -5.79 13.97
C PHE A 256 -13.10 -7.09 13.41
N HIS A 257 -14.43 -7.26 13.44
CA HIS A 257 -15.10 -8.42 12.83
C HIS A 257 -15.08 -8.40 11.31
N ARG A 258 -14.70 -7.29 10.72
CA ARG A 258 -14.51 -7.11 9.27
C ARG A 258 -13.03 -6.90 8.90
N GLY A 259 -12.13 -7.01 9.87
CA GLY A 259 -10.70 -6.83 9.67
C GLY A 259 -10.25 -5.38 9.54
N VAL A 260 -11.06 -4.42 10.01
CA VAL A 260 -10.76 -2.98 9.92
C VAL A 260 -10.37 -2.44 11.29
N LEU A 261 -9.12 -1.98 11.42
CA LEU A 261 -8.67 -1.20 12.57
C LEU A 261 -9.09 0.26 12.37
N PRO A 262 -9.79 0.88 13.31
CA PRO A 262 -10.14 2.28 13.18
C PRO A 262 -8.90 3.17 13.02
N PRO A 263 -8.90 4.15 12.11
CA PRO A 263 -7.85 5.16 12.09
C PRO A 263 -7.85 5.97 13.38
N THR A 264 -6.74 6.61 13.68
CA THR A 264 -6.56 7.41 14.89
C THR A 264 -6.39 8.89 14.57
N ALA A 265 -6.83 9.77 15.46
CA ALA A 265 -6.59 11.21 15.32
C ALA A 265 -5.09 11.55 15.38
N PRO A 266 -4.26 11.00 16.28
CA PRO A 266 -2.81 10.97 16.14
C PRO A 266 -2.41 10.00 15.02
N LEU A 267 -2.29 10.50 13.81
CA LEU A 267 -2.30 9.74 12.55
C LEU A 267 -1.35 8.53 12.46
N PRO A 268 -0.08 8.58 12.94
CA PRO A 268 0.82 7.43 12.81
C PRO A 268 0.54 6.29 13.78
N ILE A 269 -0.28 6.50 14.81
CA ILE A 269 -0.54 5.49 15.85
C ILE A 269 -1.21 4.24 15.28
N ALA A 270 -2.08 4.37 14.29
CA ALA A 270 -2.67 3.22 13.61
C ALA A 270 -1.60 2.32 12.96
N SER A 271 -0.53 2.89 12.41
CA SER A 271 0.60 2.13 11.85
C SER A 271 1.37 1.37 12.95
N VAL A 272 1.61 2.01 14.10
CA VAL A 272 2.26 1.36 15.25
C VAL A 272 1.41 0.21 15.79
N THR A 273 0.10 0.47 15.96
CA THR A 273 -0.85 -0.55 16.43
C THR A 273 -0.90 -1.74 15.48
N MET A 274 -0.98 -1.48 14.16
CA MET A 274 -1.01 -2.53 13.15
C MET A 274 0.29 -3.34 13.14
N THR A 275 1.44 -2.68 13.35
CA THR A 275 2.73 -3.37 13.52
C THR A 275 2.74 -4.29 14.75
N GLY A 276 2.15 -3.84 15.85
CA GLY A 276 1.96 -4.66 17.05
C GLY A 276 1.04 -5.88 16.81
N MET A 277 -0.04 -5.69 16.02
CA MET A 277 -0.92 -6.79 15.62
C MET A 277 -0.19 -7.79 14.71
N ALA A 278 0.60 -7.31 13.74
CA ALA A 278 1.43 -8.16 12.89
C ALA A 278 2.47 -8.95 13.71
N LEU A 279 3.08 -8.32 14.71
CA LEU A 279 4.00 -9.00 15.63
C LEU A 279 3.28 -10.09 16.45
N SER A 280 2.05 -9.83 16.88
CA SER A 280 1.24 -10.81 17.62
C SER A 280 0.91 -12.02 16.75
N SER A 281 0.39 -11.80 15.54
CA SER A 281 0.08 -12.86 14.58
C SER A 281 1.32 -13.67 14.22
N TRP A 282 2.43 -12.99 13.94
CA TRP A 282 3.71 -13.65 13.64
C TRP A 282 4.20 -14.55 14.80
N LYS A 283 4.11 -14.07 16.05
CA LYS A 283 4.50 -14.85 17.24
C LYS A 283 3.62 -16.08 17.45
N LYS A 284 2.34 -15.99 17.08
CA LYS A 284 1.38 -17.10 17.18
C LYS A 284 1.48 -18.09 16.01
N GLY A 285 2.26 -17.77 14.97
CA GLY A 285 2.33 -18.59 13.76
C GLY A 285 1.05 -18.50 12.89
N GLU A 286 0.27 -17.43 13.02
CA GLU A 286 -0.92 -17.19 12.21
C GLU A 286 -0.51 -16.73 10.81
N GLU A 287 -1.05 -17.35 9.78
CA GLU A 287 -0.91 -16.91 8.39
C GLU A 287 -1.82 -15.72 8.12
N ARG A 288 -1.41 -14.55 8.60
CA ARG A 288 -2.18 -13.33 8.55
C ARG A 288 -1.34 -12.15 8.08
N PHE A 289 -1.82 -11.47 7.07
CA PHE A 289 -1.20 -10.27 6.53
C PHE A 289 -1.85 -9.01 7.11
N HIS A 290 -1.07 -7.95 7.22
CA HIS A 290 -1.49 -6.69 7.79
C HIS A 290 -1.20 -5.55 6.81
N VAL A 291 -2.09 -4.57 6.74
CA VAL A 291 -1.94 -3.37 5.91
C VAL A 291 -2.17 -2.13 6.75
N ALA A 292 -1.23 -1.19 6.74
CA ALA A 292 -1.37 0.10 7.40
C ALA A 292 -1.31 1.23 6.36
N CYS A 293 -2.41 1.97 6.19
CA CYS A 293 -2.47 3.13 5.31
C CYS A 293 -2.10 4.40 6.07
N ILE A 294 -1.34 5.29 5.42
CA ILE A 294 -0.93 6.57 5.99
C ILE A 294 -0.82 7.62 4.88
N GLY A 295 -1.05 8.89 5.21
CA GLY A 295 -0.79 10.01 4.32
C GLY A 295 0.68 10.46 4.39
N GLU A 296 1.11 11.16 3.34
CA GLU A 296 2.48 11.65 3.20
C GLU A 296 2.93 12.53 4.38
N GLY A 297 2.07 13.44 4.84
CA GLY A 297 2.39 14.33 5.97
C GLY A 297 2.65 13.57 7.27
N SER A 298 1.87 12.54 7.54
CA SER A 298 1.99 11.73 8.75
C SER A 298 3.25 10.87 8.76
N SER A 299 3.82 10.58 7.61
CA SER A 299 5.07 9.82 7.47
C SER A 299 6.32 10.58 7.97
N SER A 300 6.14 11.83 8.41
CA SER A 300 7.19 12.62 9.04
C SER A 300 7.30 12.38 10.56
N SER A 301 6.31 11.74 11.17
CA SER A 301 6.30 11.45 12.62
C SER A 301 7.25 10.32 13.01
N GLY A 302 7.86 10.45 14.18
CA GLY A 302 8.82 9.46 14.70
C GLY A 302 8.20 8.07 14.91
N GLU A 303 6.95 8.02 15.32
CA GLU A 303 6.21 6.77 15.57
C GLU A 303 6.07 5.93 14.29
N TRP A 304 5.90 6.59 13.12
CA TRP A 304 5.86 5.87 11.85
C TRP A 304 7.21 5.23 11.51
N TRP A 305 8.30 5.97 11.71
CA TRP A 305 9.65 5.45 11.49
C TRP A 305 9.96 4.26 12.40
N GLU A 306 9.51 4.32 13.66
CA GLU A 306 9.69 3.21 14.61
C GLU A 306 8.87 1.99 14.21
N ALA A 307 7.63 2.18 13.71
CA ALA A 307 6.82 1.10 13.17
C ALA A 307 7.51 0.36 12.01
N LEU A 308 8.07 1.11 11.05
CA LEU A 308 8.85 0.55 9.94
C LEU A 308 10.09 -0.20 10.44
N ASN A 309 10.84 0.40 11.37
CA ASN A 309 12.05 -0.19 11.92
C ASN A 309 11.77 -1.50 12.66
N LEU A 310 10.75 -1.54 13.50
CA LEU A 310 10.33 -2.76 14.20
C LEU A 310 9.91 -3.85 13.20
N ALA A 311 9.08 -3.49 12.22
CA ALA A 311 8.61 -4.43 11.21
C ALA A 311 9.77 -5.02 10.39
N ALA A 312 10.68 -4.17 9.91
CA ALA A 312 11.85 -4.59 9.15
C ALA A 312 12.78 -5.48 9.95
N THR A 313 13.08 -5.09 11.19
CA THR A 313 13.96 -5.84 12.09
C THR A 313 13.42 -7.25 12.38
N ARG A 314 12.11 -7.37 12.58
CA ARG A 314 11.44 -8.64 12.87
C ARG A 314 11.01 -9.42 11.63
N GLY A 315 10.97 -8.78 10.45
CA GLY A 315 10.47 -9.39 9.22
C GLY A 315 8.98 -9.70 9.29
N LEU A 316 8.20 -8.74 9.78
CA LEU A 316 6.77 -8.94 10.01
C LEU A 316 5.96 -8.99 8.71
N PRO A 317 4.86 -9.74 8.66
CA PRO A 317 3.98 -9.82 7.50
C PRO A 317 3.05 -8.60 7.45
N ILE A 318 3.60 -7.46 7.07
CA ILE A 318 2.89 -6.18 6.99
C ILE A 318 3.33 -5.38 5.75
N SER A 319 2.38 -4.67 5.14
CA SER A 319 2.66 -3.64 4.14
C SER A 319 2.19 -2.28 4.63
N TYR A 320 3.03 -1.28 4.44
CA TYR A 320 2.65 0.11 4.65
C TYR A 320 2.27 0.72 3.31
N ILE A 321 1.09 1.35 3.25
CA ILE A 321 0.63 2.09 2.07
C ILE A 321 0.71 3.57 2.40
N LEU A 322 1.63 4.27 1.76
CA LEU A 322 1.79 5.71 1.89
C LEU A 322 1.09 6.39 0.73
N GLN A 323 0.00 7.09 1.01
CA GLN A 323 -0.78 7.80 0.00
C GLN A 323 -0.32 9.26 -0.05
N ASN A 324 0.38 9.63 -1.12
CA ASN A 324 0.75 11.01 -1.41
C ASN A 324 -0.35 11.65 -2.27
N ASN A 325 -1.24 12.41 -1.63
CA ASN A 325 -2.30 13.13 -2.33
C ASN A 325 -1.95 14.61 -2.59
N GLN A 326 -0.67 14.93 -2.55
CA GLN A 326 -0.02 16.20 -2.88
C GLN A 326 -0.28 17.32 -1.89
N ILE A 327 -0.97 17.04 -0.76
CA ILE A 327 -1.18 18.08 0.26
C ILE A 327 -1.64 17.50 1.61
N ALA A 328 -0.88 17.70 2.67
CA ALA A 328 -1.26 17.36 4.04
C ALA A 328 -1.93 18.57 4.70
N LEU A 329 -3.24 18.53 4.86
CA LEU A 329 -4.08 19.65 5.25
C LEU A 329 -3.92 20.80 4.25
N ASP A 330 -2.95 21.68 4.45
CA ASP A 330 -2.57 22.85 3.64
C ASP A 330 -1.05 22.85 3.30
N THR A 331 -0.31 21.85 3.72
CA THR A 331 1.15 21.77 3.55
C THR A 331 1.50 20.94 2.31
N PRO A 332 2.11 21.53 1.27
CA PRO A 332 2.54 20.80 0.09
C PRO A 332 3.72 19.86 0.38
N PRO A 333 3.95 18.81 -0.43
CA PRO A 333 5.01 17.82 -0.23
C PRO A 333 6.41 18.41 -0.07
N VAL A 334 6.74 19.45 -0.82
CA VAL A 334 8.05 20.12 -0.78
C VAL A 334 8.38 20.71 0.60
N ASN A 335 7.38 21.01 1.42
CA ASN A 335 7.53 21.51 2.78
C ASN A 335 7.48 20.40 3.83
N GLN A 336 7.29 19.15 3.42
CA GLN A 336 7.14 17.99 4.31
C GLN A 336 8.35 17.06 4.27
N SER A 337 8.96 16.88 3.11
CA SER A 337 10.05 15.94 2.91
C SER A 337 10.92 16.34 1.74
N ASN A 338 12.22 16.05 1.86
CA ASN A 338 13.19 16.27 0.79
C ASN A 338 13.34 15.06 -0.14
N VAL A 339 12.61 13.96 0.10
CA VAL A 339 12.64 12.82 -0.81
C VAL A 339 11.72 13.11 -2.00
N GLU A 340 12.18 12.81 -3.19
CA GLU A 340 11.40 12.96 -4.42
C GLU A 340 10.33 11.86 -4.50
N LEU A 341 10.72 10.61 -4.27
CA LEU A 341 9.82 9.47 -4.23
C LEU A 341 9.65 8.99 -2.79
N TRP A 342 8.43 9.02 -2.28
CA TRP A 342 8.15 8.61 -0.90
C TRP A 342 8.47 7.13 -0.64
N ALA A 343 8.54 6.30 -1.69
CA ALA A 343 9.05 4.93 -1.63
C ALA A 343 10.48 4.84 -1.10
N ASP A 344 11.30 5.89 -1.28
CA ASP A 344 12.69 5.93 -0.84
C ASP A 344 12.86 5.88 0.68
N LYS A 345 11.82 6.28 1.42
CA LYS A 345 11.82 6.16 2.88
C LYS A 345 12.01 4.71 3.36
N ALA A 346 11.63 3.72 2.57
CA ALA A 346 11.83 2.31 2.89
C ALA A 346 13.28 1.83 2.74
N ILE A 347 14.10 2.52 1.93
CA ILE A 347 15.51 2.15 1.72
C ILE A 347 16.26 2.17 3.03
N ALA A 348 16.03 3.19 3.87
CA ALA A 348 16.68 3.33 5.17
C ALA A 348 16.43 2.14 6.10
N MET A 349 15.26 1.48 5.95
CA MET A 349 14.85 0.29 6.71
C MET A 349 15.21 -1.02 6.01
N GLY A 350 15.76 -0.95 4.80
CA GLY A 350 16.09 -2.13 4.01
C GLY A 350 14.87 -2.92 3.53
N MET A 351 13.74 -2.26 3.34
CA MET A 351 12.49 -2.85 2.88
C MET A 351 12.32 -2.68 1.37
N PRO A 352 11.77 -3.67 0.66
CA PRO A 352 11.29 -3.47 -0.71
C PRO A 352 10.21 -2.39 -0.75
N SER A 353 10.24 -1.58 -1.81
CA SER A 353 9.25 -0.53 -2.00
C SER A 353 9.10 -0.17 -3.48
N TRP A 354 7.94 0.37 -3.83
CA TRP A 354 7.64 0.81 -5.20
C TRP A 354 6.56 1.88 -5.20
N THR A 355 6.50 2.63 -6.30
CA THR A 355 5.48 3.66 -6.54
C THR A 355 4.42 3.13 -7.51
N ILE A 356 3.16 3.48 -7.27
CA ILE A 356 2.03 3.15 -8.12
C ILE A 356 1.18 4.37 -8.44
N ASP A 357 0.45 4.29 -9.55
CA ASP A 357 -0.62 5.22 -9.87
C ASP A 357 -1.83 4.97 -8.96
N GLY A 358 -2.14 5.94 -8.12
CA GLY A 358 -3.26 5.88 -7.19
C GLY A 358 -4.64 5.97 -7.84
N SER A 359 -4.72 6.32 -9.11
CA SER A 359 -5.97 6.36 -9.87
C SER A 359 -6.35 5.00 -10.49
N ASP A 360 -5.38 4.06 -10.59
CA ASP A 360 -5.59 2.74 -11.17
C ASP A 360 -5.85 1.66 -10.09
N PRO A 361 -7.08 1.19 -9.89
CA PRO A 361 -7.38 0.14 -8.91
C PRO A 361 -6.64 -1.18 -9.19
N ALA A 362 -6.26 -1.46 -10.44
CA ALA A 362 -5.52 -2.66 -10.76
C ALA A 362 -4.08 -2.61 -10.20
N SER A 363 -3.45 -1.44 -10.20
CA SER A 363 -2.14 -1.21 -9.57
C SER A 363 -2.19 -1.38 -8.05
N TRP A 364 -3.27 -0.93 -7.39
CA TRP A 364 -3.48 -1.16 -5.97
C TRP A 364 -3.58 -2.66 -5.65
N HIS A 365 -4.49 -3.36 -6.35
CA HIS A 365 -4.70 -4.80 -6.15
C HIS A 365 -3.42 -5.60 -6.35
N SER A 366 -2.77 -5.44 -7.50
CA SER A 366 -1.56 -6.20 -7.85
C SER A 366 -0.42 -5.96 -6.88
N SER A 367 -0.28 -4.72 -6.41
CA SER A 367 0.75 -4.36 -5.43
C SER A 367 0.51 -4.99 -4.06
N VAL A 368 -0.72 -4.93 -3.56
CA VAL A 368 -1.06 -5.51 -2.25
C VAL A 368 -1.04 -7.04 -2.30
N ALA A 369 -1.51 -7.66 -3.39
CA ALA A 369 -1.45 -9.11 -3.56
C ALA A 369 0.00 -9.63 -3.61
N CYS A 370 0.87 -8.94 -4.34
CA CYS A 370 2.30 -9.25 -4.38
C CYS A 370 2.97 -9.06 -3.01
N ALA A 371 2.68 -7.96 -2.32
CA ALA A 371 3.19 -7.69 -0.98
C ALA A 371 2.75 -8.77 0.02
N ARG A 372 1.48 -9.20 -0.05
CA ARG A 372 0.92 -10.27 0.78
C ARG A 372 1.66 -11.60 0.56
N GLU A 373 1.80 -12.03 -0.69
CA GLU A 373 2.52 -13.26 -1.04
C GLU A 373 3.96 -13.21 -0.53
N PHE A 374 4.68 -12.11 -0.80
CA PHE A 374 6.07 -11.93 -0.37
C PHE A 374 6.22 -11.95 1.15
N SER A 375 5.39 -11.19 1.86
CA SER A 375 5.50 -11.06 3.31
C SER A 375 5.15 -12.35 4.05
N LEU A 376 4.10 -13.06 3.64
CA LEU A 376 3.70 -14.34 4.22
C LEU A 376 4.71 -15.46 3.94
N SER A 377 5.45 -15.36 2.84
CA SER A 377 6.57 -16.28 2.53
C SER A 377 7.86 -15.93 3.28
N GLY A 378 7.82 -15.05 4.27
CA GLY A 378 8.98 -14.67 5.07
C GLY A 378 9.87 -13.59 4.44
N GLY A 379 9.42 -12.95 3.36
CA GLY A 379 10.12 -11.83 2.72
C GLY A 379 10.21 -10.56 3.59
N GLY A 380 9.33 -10.44 4.58
CA GLY A 380 9.26 -9.30 5.49
C GLY A 380 8.32 -8.18 5.00
N PRO A 381 8.39 -7.00 5.62
CA PRO A 381 7.51 -5.89 5.31
C PRO A 381 7.83 -5.23 3.97
N THR A 382 6.85 -4.52 3.41
CA THR A 382 6.98 -3.74 2.19
C THR A 382 6.41 -2.33 2.38
N LEU A 383 6.83 -1.37 1.55
CA LEU A 383 6.22 -0.05 1.44
C LEU A 383 5.70 0.18 0.03
N ILE A 384 4.42 0.49 -0.09
CA ILE A 384 3.77 0.88 -1.34
C ILE A 384 3.52 2.39 -1.28
N HIS A 385 4.19 3.13 -2.14
CA HIS A 385 3.95 4.55 -2.34
C HIS A 385 2.89 4.73 -3.42
N VAL A 386 1.84 5.45 -3.09
CA VAL A 386 0.70 5.72 -3.97
C VAL A 386 0.71 7.20 -4.34
N GLU A 387 0.98 7.49 -5.60
CA GLU A 387 0.81 8.83 -6.15
C GLU A 387 -0.66 9.04 -6.54
N THR A 388 -1.28 10.01 -5.91
CA THR A 388 -2.68 10.36 -6.15
C THR A 388 -2.89 11.85 -5.99
N MET A 389 -4.12 12.29 -6.09
CA MET A 389 -4.49 13.68 -5.89
C MET A 389 -5.69 13.79 -4.97
N ARG A 390 -5.75 14.87 -4.20
CA ARG A 390 -6.92 15.23 -3.44
C ARG A 390 -7.77 16.19 -4.27
N GLY A 391 -8.89 15.71 -4.81
CA GLY A 391 -9.79 16.48 -5.67
C GLY A 391 -10.77 17.38 -4.91
N CYS A 392 -10.48 17.72 -3.64
CA CYS A 392 -11.40 18.44 -2.76
C CYS A 392 -10.66 19.03 -1.55
N GLY A 393 -11.35 19.73 -0.68
CA GLY A 393 -10.84 20.17 0.61
C GLY A 393 -10.43 19.01 1.52
N HIS A 394 -9.69 19.31 2.58
CA HIS A 394 -9.27 18.31 3.56
C HIS A 394 -10.46 17.65 4.27
N ALA A 395 -11.41 18.48 4.70
CA ALA A 395 -12.68 18.06 5.26
C ALA A 395 -13.83 18.69 4.46
N HIS A 396 -15.07 18.27 4.70
CA HIS A 396 -16.24 18.72 3.95
C HIS A 396 -16.42 20.23 3.91
N HIS A 397 -16.02 20.94 4.96
CA HIS A 397 -16.13 22.40 5.08
C HIS A 397 -14.89 23.17 4.56
N HIS A 398 -13.90 22.48 4.00
CA HIS A 398 -12.68 23.12 3.50
C HIS A 398 -12.65 23.28 1.97
N ASP A 399 -13.70 22.87 1.26
CA ASP A 399 -13.70 22.94 -0.21
C ASP A 399 -13.48 24.38 -0.72
N ASP A 400 -14.17 25.35 -0.10
CA ASP A 400 -14.07 26.76 -0.49
C ASP A 400 -12.67 27.37 -0.27
N LEU A 401 -11.94 26.84 0.71
CA LEU A 401 -10.56 27.27 0.97
C LEU A 401 -9.57 26.78 -0.08
N TYR A 402 -9.79 25.56 -0.61
CA TYR A 402 -8.82 24.90 -1.50
C TYR A 402 -9.18 25.00 -2.98
N LEU A 403 -10.47 25.13 -3.30
CA LEU A 403 -10.96 25.21 -4.67
C LEU A 403 -11.29 26.65 -5.11
N GLY A 404 -11.20 27.61 -4.18
CA GLY A 404 -11.63 28.99 -4.36
C GLY A 404 -13.14 29.16 -4.22
N ALA A 405 -13.56 30.29 -3.64
CA ALA A 405 -14.98 30.62 -3.34
C ALA A 405 -15.87 30.69 -4.59
N VAL A 406 -15.31 30.66 -5.80
CA VAL A 406 -16.02 30.88 -7.06
C VAL A 406 -16.25 29.61 -7.84
N SER A 407 -15.54 28.52 -7.53
CA SER A 407 -15.65 27.29 -8.30
C SER A 407 -16.39 26.21 -7.50
N GLY A 408 -17.69 26.16 -7.59
CA GLY A 408 -18.46 24.97 -7.23
C GLY A 408 -18.14 23.75 -8.11
N THR A 409 -17.15 23.86 -8.98
CA THR A 409 -16.61 22.79 -9.82
C THR A 409 -15.16 22.52 -9.42
N PRO A 410 -14.81 21.27 -9.13
CA PRO A 410 -13.40 20.88 -9.00
C PRO A 410 -12.64 21.20 -10.29
N PRO A 411 -11.34 21.49 -10.21
CA PRO A 411 -10.50 21.73 -11.38
C PRO A 411 -10.49 20.56 -12.35
#